data_a0c77f92debe8a194bcdda2d4061213f
#
_entry.id   a0c77f92debe8a194bcdda2d4061213f
#
_cell.length_a   1.000
_cell.length_b   1.000
_cell.length_c   1.000
_cell.angle_alpha   90.00
_cell.angle_beta   90.00
_cell.angle_gamma   90.00
#
_symmetry.space_group_name_H-M   'P 1'
#
loop_
_entity.id
_entity.type
_entity.pdbx_description
1 polymer ?
#
loop_
_entity_poly.entity_id
_entity_poly.type
_entity_poly.pdbx_seq_one_letter_code
_entity_poly.pdbx_strand_id
1 'polypeptide(L)'
;RDTLLFFLSPTCPLCRTLLPTLLRVTADEDASARVVLAGDGDPEEYRRYAHDNGVSSLPLVVSTELGLAWQVSKLPYAALVDGDGLLRARGMVNTREHLESLFEARRLGVASVQEYLALELEEPAGEQAL
;
A
#
# COMPACT_ATOMS: atom_id res chain seq x y z
N ARG A 1 0.01 -1.16 -16.71
CA ARG A 1 0.21 -1.99 -15.53
C ARG A 1 0.24 -1.10 -14.29
N ASP A 2 -0.48 -1.49 -13.26
CA ASP A 2 -0.52 -0.69 -12.05
C ASP A 2 0.77 -0.81 -11.25
N THR A 3 1.06 0.21 -10.46
CA THR A 3 2.18 0.19 -9.53
C THR A 3 1.63 0.32 -8.12
N LEU A 4 2.03 -0.60 -7.24
CA LEU A 4 1.68 -0.53 -5.83
C LEU A 4 2.84 0.13 -5.10
N LEU A 5 2.60 1.34 -4.60
CA LEU A 5 3.58 2.02 -3.78
C LEU A 5 3.28 1.69 -2.33
N PHE A 6 4.23 1.08 -1.66
CA PHE A 6 4.06 0.68 -0.27
C PHE A 6 4.98 1.56 0.59
N PHE A 7 4.36 2.46 1.35
CA PHE A 7 5.10 3.39 2.20
C PHE A 7 5.40 2.74 3.54
N LEU A 8 6.67 2.76 3.93
CA LEU A 8 7.11 2.08 5.13
C LEU A 8 8.24 2.84 5.82
N SER A 9 8.60 2.38 7.01
CA SER A 9 9.75 2.91 7.74
C SER A 9 10.48 1.73 8.38
N PRO A 10 11.82 1.78 8.47
CA PRO A 10 12.57 0.72 9.13
C PRO A 10 12.21 0.55 10.61
N THR A 11 11.60 1.56 11.22
CA THR A 11 11.21 1.49 12.62
C THR A 11 9.77 1.07 12.81
N CYS A 12 9.07 0.71 11.75
CA CYS A 12 7.66 0.33 11.82
C CYS A 12 7.53 -1.19 11.89
N PRO A 13 7.12 -1.76 13.04
CA PRO A 13 7.01 -3.21 13.15
C PRO A 13 5.96 -3.80 12.21
N LEU A 14 4.83 -3.13 12.05
CA LEU A 14 3.78 -3.62 11.16
C LEU A 14 4.25 -3.64 9.71
N CYS A 15 5.04 -2.64 9.31
CA CYS A 15 5.57 -2.61 7.95
C CYS A 15 6.39 -3.87 7.71
N ARG A 16 7.25 -4.23 8.66
CA ARG A 16 8.12 -5.38 8.48
C ARG A 16 7.34 -6.68 8.40
N THR A 17 6.33 -6.83 9.25
CA THR A 17 5.56 -8.07 9.25
C THR A 17 4.73 -8.24 7.97
N LEU A 18 4.45 -7.15 7.27
CA LEU A 18 3.65 -7.22 6.06
C LEU A 18 4.45 -7.51 4.80
N LEU A 19 5.78 -7.36 4.84
CA LEU A 19 6.58 -7.52 3.63
C LEU A 19 6.40 -8.89 2.97
N PRO A 20 6.46 -10.02 3.69
CA PRO A 20 6.22 -11.30 3.01
C PRO A 20 4.80 -11.40 2.46
N THR A 21 3.83 -10.88 3.19
CA THR A 21 2.44 -10.90 2.72
C THR A 21 2.29 -10.05 1.46
N LEU A 22 2.94 -8.89 1.45
CA LEU A 22 2.92 -8.01 0.29
C LEU A 22 3.43 -8.72 -0.95
N LEU A 23 4.55 -9.43 -0.82
CA LEU A 23 5.10 -10.16 -1.95
C LEU A 23 4.15 -11.25 -2.43
N ARG A 24 3.50 -11.94 -1.52
CA ARG A 24 2.57 -13.00 -1.89
C ARG A 24 1.33 -12.46 -2.59
N VAL A 25 0.76 -11.39 -2.03
CA VAL A 25 -0.44 -10.81 -2.61
C VAL A 25 -0.16 -10.27 -4.01
N THR A 26 0.98 -9.58 -4.18
CA THR A 26 1.28 -9.04 -5.50
C THR A 26 1.68 -10.11 -6.47
N ALA A 27 2.22 -11.24 -6.01
CA ALA A 27 2.51 -12.35 -6.91
C ALA A 27 1.22 -12.97 -7.44
N ASP A 28 0.19 -13.07 -6.59
CA ASP A 28 -1.11 -13.58 -7.02
C ASP A 28 -1.79 -12.62 -7.98
N GLU A 29 -1.54 -11.33 -7.82
CA GLU A 29 -2.11 -10.32 -8.72
C GLU A 29 -1.11 -9.92 -9.78
N ASP A 30 -0.10 -10.73 -10.00
CA ASP A 30 1.13 -10.33 -10.65
C ASP A 30 0.95 -9.65 -11.96
N ALA A 31 0.01 -10.04 -12.73
CA ALA A 31 -0.16 -9.45 -14.04
C ALA A 31 -0.65 -8.02 -13.96
N SER A 32 -1.18 -7.61 -12.83
CA SER A 32 -1.82 -6.30 -12.74
C SER A 32 -1.00 -5.26 -12.02
N ALA A 33 -0.02 -5.63 -11.21
CA ALA A 33 0.70 -4.61 -10.43
C ALA A 33 2.15 -5.02 -10.17
N ARG A 34 3.00 -4.02 -10.08
CA ARG A 34 4.35 -4.19 -9.60
C ARG A 34 4.51 -3.39 -8.33
N VAL A 35 5.45 -3.79 -7.48
CA VAL A 35 5.62 -3.20 -6.17
C VAL A 35 6.81 -2.27 -6.15
N VAL A 36 6.64 -1.08 -5.58
CA VAL A 36 7.72 -0.15 -5.31
C VAL A 36 7.63 0.23 -3.84
N LEU A 37 8.75 0.09 -3.14
CA LEU A 37 8.80 0.51 -1.74
C LEU A 37 9.09 2.01 -1.68
N ALA A 38 8.43 2.69 -0.77
CA ALA A 38 8.58 4.14 -0.64
C ALA A 38 8.83 4.50 0.81
N GLY A 39 9.71 5.47 1.05
CA GLY A 39 10.04 5.86 2.40
C GLY A 39 10.57 7.29 2.46
N ASP A 40 10.82 7.73 3.70
CA ASP A 40 11.29 9.06 3.97
C ASP A 40 12.44 8.95 4.97
N GLY A 41 13.63 9.37 4.59
CA GLY A 41 14.77 9.30 5.48
C GLY A 41 16.06 9.01 4.73
N ASP A 42 16.94 8.25 5.36
CA ASP A 42 18.26 7.96 4.82
C ASP A 42 18.18 6.82 3.81
N PRO A 43 18.50 7.05 2.53
CA PRO A 43 18.43 5.98 1.53
C PRO A 43 19.26 4.75 1.88
N GLU A 44 20.42 4.94 2.52
CA GLU A 44 21.27 3.82 2.89
C GLU A 44 20.59 2.93 3.93
N GLU A 45 19.90 3.54 4.87
CA GLU A 45 19.20 2.79 5.89
C GLU A 45 18.08 1.96 5.27
N TYR A 46 17.39 2.53 4.30
CA TYR A 46 16.32 1.80 3.62
C TYR A 46 16.87 0.67 2.77
N ARG A 47 18.03 0.87 2.12
CA ARG A 47 18.63 -0.21 1.33
C ARG A 47 19.04 -1.36 2.22
N ARG A 48 19.63 -1.05 3.38
CA ARG A 48 20.02 -2.11 4.32
C ARG A 48 18.80 -2.84 4.85
N TYR A 49 17.76 -2.09 5.16
CA TYR A 49 16.51 -2.66 5.63
C TYR A 49 15.92 -3.62 4.58
N ALA A 50 15.92 -3.20 3.32
CA ALA A 50 15.38 -4.05 2.24
C ALA A 50 16.20 -5.33 2.10
N HIS A 51 17.51 -5.21 2.19
CA HIS A 51 18.37 -6.38 2.12
C HIS A 51 18.11 -7.32 3.27
N ASP A 52 18.01 -6.77 4.49
CA ASP A 52 17.84 -7.60 5.68
C ASP A 52 16.49 -8.30 5.71
N ASN A 53 15.52 -7.78 5.01
CA ASN A 53 14.18 -8.33 5.00
C ASN A 53 13.84 -9.06 3.69
N GLY A 54 14.84 -9.28 2.84
CA GLY A 54 14.65 -10.11 1.65
C GLY A 54 13.86 -9.45 0.54
N VAL A 55 13.78 -8.13 0.53
CA VAL A 55 13.02 -7.42 -0.50
C VAL A 55 13.90 -6.46 -1.31
N SER A 56 15.20 -6.70 -1.35
CA SER A 56 16.12 -5.82 -2.07
C SER A 56 15.91 -5.85 -3.58
N SER A 57 15.17 -6.84 -4.08
CA SER A 57 14.86 -6.88 -5.50
C SER A 57 13.77 -5.89 -5.89
N LEU A 58 13.06 -5.34 -4.93
CA LEU A 58 12.00 -4.39 -5.23
C LEU A 58 12.59 -2.98 -5.36
N PRO A 59 12.10 -2.19 -6.32
CA PRO A 59 12.53 -0.80 -6.43
C PRO A 59 12.22 -0.02 -5.16
N LEU A 60 13.05 0.94 -4.85
CA LEU A 60 12.92 1.73 -3.63
C LEU A 60 13.01 3.20 -3.96
N VAL A 61 12.06 3.99 -3.49
CA VAL A 61 12.04 5.44 -3.64
C VAL A 61 12.06 6.04 -2.26
N VAL A 62 13.04 6.90 -1.98
CA VAL A 62 13.11 7.60 -0.71
C VAL A 62 12.87 9.08 -1.00
N SER A 63 11.72 9.60 -0.57
CA SER A 63 11.31 10.96 -0.89
C SER A 63 10.30 11.47 0.11
N THR A 64 10.68 12.49 0.85
CA THR A 64 9.75 13.16 1.76
C THR A 64 8.62 13.80 0.98
N GLU A 65 8.93 14.35 -0.19
CA GLU A 65 7.94 15.07 -0.98
C GLU A 65 6.83 14.15 -1.46
N LEU A 66 7.16 12.92 -1.79
CA LEU A 66 6.16 11.98 -2.27
C LEU A 66 5.12 11.70 -1.19
N GLY A 67 5.59 11.45 0.04
CA GLY A 67 4.66 11.19 1.13
C GLY A 67 3.80 12.39 1.45
N LEU A 68 4.37 13.59 1.39
CA LEU A 68 3.60 14.80 1.64
C LEU A 68 2.57 15.03 0.55
N ALA A 69 2.96 14.82 -0.70
CA ALA A 69 2.05 15.03 -1.83
C ALA A 69 0.83 14.11 -1.74
N TRP A 70 1.01 12.91 -1.22
CA TRP A 70 -0.09 11.96 -1.13
C TRP A 70 -0.66 11.87 0.27
N GLN A 71 -0.28 12.80 1.14
CA GLN A 71 -0.85 12.94 2.47
C GLN A 71 -0.70 11.68 3.31
N VAL A 72 0.45 11.04 3.19
CA VAL A 72 0.73 9.83 3.96
C VAL A 72 1.08 10.26 5.38
N SER A 73 0.20 9.98 6.32
CA SER A 73 0.43 10.39 7.71
C SER A 73 0.63 9.20 8.64
N LYS A 74 0.26 8.01 8.22
CA LYS A 74 0.40 6.81 9.04
C LYS A 74 0.95 5.68 8.21
N LEU A 75 1.72 4.81 8.83
CA LEU A 75 2.34 3.68 8.16
C LEU A 75 1.88 2.39 8.82
N PRO A 76 1.76 1.31 8.10
CA PRO A 76 1.98 1.14 6.66
C PRO A 76 0.88 1.78 5.83
N TYR A 77 1.25 2.28 4.67
CA TYR A 77 0.31 2.95 3.76
C TYR A 77 0.59 2.47 2.35
N ALA A 78 -0.43 2.31 1.55
CA ALA A 78 -0.24 1.83 0.19
C ALA A 78 -1.09 2.63 -0.79
N ALA A 79 -0.59 2.75 -2.01
CA ALA A 79 -1.29 3.45 -3.07
C ALA A 79 -1.11 2.71 -4.37
N LEU A 80 -2.20 2.56 -5.14
CA LEU A 80 -2.17 1.96 -6.46
C LEU A 80 -2.26 3.07 -7.51
N VAL A 81 -1.27 3.10 -8.39
CA VAL A 81 -1.19 4.08 -9.46
C VAL A 81 -1.25 3.31 -10.77
N ASP A 82 -2.10 3.75 -11.69
CA ASP A 82 -2.25 3.03 -12.94
C ASP A 82 -1.15 3.37 -13.95
N GLY A 83 -1.21 2.78 -15.12
CA GLY A 83 -0.19 2.97 -16.13
C GLY A 83 -0.11 4.39 -16.66
N ASP A 84 -1.13 5.18 -16.44
CA ASP A 84 -1.13 6.58 -16.87
C ASP A 84 -0.67 7.52 -15.75
N GLY A 85 -0.28 6.97 -14.61
CA GLY A 85 0.21 7.78 -13.51
C GLY A 85 -0.88 8.32 -12.61
N LEU A 86 -2.11 7.83 -12.74
CA LEU A 86 -3.21 8.32 -11.92
C LEU A 86 -3.38 7.44 -10.68
N LEU A 87 -3.60 8.10 -9.54
CA LEU A 87 -3.85 7.40 -8.29
C LEU A 87 -5.24 6.79 -8.33
N ARG A 88 -5.32 5.47 -8.17
CA ARG A 88 -6.60 4.77 -8.29
C ARG A 88 -7.16 4.29 -6.96
N ALA A 89 -6.30 3.96 -6.00
CA ALA A 89 -6.76 3.55 -4.67
C ALA A 89 -5.63 3.74 -3.69
N ARG A 90 -5.96 3.99 -2.43
CA ARG A 90 -4.96 4.22 -1.41
C ARG A 90 -5.55 3.93 -0.04
N GLY A 91 -4.69 3.79 0.95
CA GLY A 91 -5.16 3.64 2.31
C GLY A 91 -4.12 3.02 3.23
N MET A 92 -4.43 3.04 4.52
CA MET A 92 -3.63 2.35 5.51
C MET A 92 -3.84 0.85 5.34
N VAL A 93 -2.76 0.08 5.40
CA VAL A 93 -2.84 -1.36 5.21
C VAL A 93 -2.10 -2.05 6.36
N ASN A 94 -2.83 -2.52 7.34
CA ASN A 94 -2.26 -3.16 8.50
C ASN A 94 -2.26 -4.68 8.39
N THR A 95 -3.01 -5.25 7.46
CA THR A 95 -3.18 -6.69 7.35
C THR A 95 -3.21 -7.08 5.87
N ARG A 96 -3.11 -8.39 5.64
CA ARG A 96 -3.25 -8.92 4.29
C ARG A 96 -4.61 -8.56 3.70
N GLU A 97 -5.65 -8.63 4.53
CA GLU A 97 -7.00 -8.29 4.06
C GLU A 97 -7.07 -6.85 3.60
N HIS A 98 -6.35 -5.94 4.26
CA HIS A 98 -6.34 -4.56 3.81
C HIS A 98 -5.67 -4.43 2.45
N LEU A 99 -4.59 -5.18 2.21
CA LEU A 99 -3.96 -5.15 0.89
C LEU A 99 -4.91 -5.67 -0.18
N GLU A 100 -5.60 -6.77 0.12
CA GLU A 100 -6.57 -7.32 -0.83
C GLU A 100 -7.70 -6.34 -1.07
N SER A 101 -8.12 -5.63 -0.02
CA SER A 101 -9.18 -4.62 -0.15
C SER A 101 -8.74 -3.45 -1.01
N LEU A 102 -7.44 -3.14 -1.01
CA LEU A 102 -6.93 -2.08 -1.85
C LEU A 102 -7.14 -2.41 -3.33
N PHE A 103 -6.82 -3.64 -3.72
CA PHE A 103 -7.03 -4.06 -5.10
C PHE A 103 -8.51 -4.10 -5.44
N GLU A 104 -9.33 -4.52 -4.49
CA GLU A 104 -10.75 -4.57 -4.71
C GLU A 104 -11.34 -3.16 -4.86
N ALA A 105 -10.87 -2.23 -4.03
CA ALA A 105 -11.29 -0.84 -4.12
C ALA A 105 -10.95 -0.26 -5.49
N ARG A 106 -9.75 -0.59 -6.00
CA ARG A 106 -9.33 -0.17 -7.32
C ARG A 106 -10.29 -0.69 -8.38
N ARG A 107 -10.66 -1.95 -8.27
CA ARG A 107 -11.54 -2.59 -9.25
C ARG A 107 -12.93 -1.96 -9.22
N LEU A 108 -13.40 -1.58 -8.04
CA LEU A 108 -14.74 -1.02 -7.90
C LEU A 108 -14.79 0.49 -8.08
N GLY A 109 -13.63 1.14 -8.24
CA GLY A 109 -13.61 2.58 -8.40
C GLY A 109 -13.70 3.37 -7.11
N VAL A 110 -13.48 2.72 -5.97
CA VAL A 110 -13.51 3.38 -4.66
C VAL A 110 -12.10 3.85 -4.35
N ALA A 111 -11.96 5.09 -3.88
CA ALA A 111 -10.65 5.74 -3.81
C ALA A 111 -9.76 5.25 -2.68
N SER A 112 -10.30 4.65 -1.62
CA SER A 112 -9.46 4.24 -0.50
C SER A 112 -9.96 2.95 0.11
N VAL A 113 -9.03 2.27 0.81
CA VAL A 113 -9.36 1.05 1.55
C VAL A 113 -10.41 1.36 2.60
N GLN A 114 -10.27 2.49 3.27
CA GLN A 114 -11.19 2.86 4.33
C GLN A 114 -12.59 3.12 3.79
N GLU A 115 -12.70 3.72 2.61
CA GLU A 115 -13.99 3.90 1.98
C GLU A 115 -14.61 2.58 1.57
N TYR A 116 -13.78 1.68 1.04
CA TYR A 116 -14.26 0.37 0.66
C TYR A 116 -14.79 -0.39 1.87
N LEU A 117 -14.06 -0.36 2.98
CA LEU A 117 -14.48 -1.06 4.18
C LEU A 117 -15.75 -0.44 4.75
N ALA A 118 -15.88 0.88 4.66
CA ALA A 118 -17.08 1.54 5.12
C ALA A 118 -18.31 1.11 4.31
N LEU A 119 -18.13 0.95 3.00
CA LEU A 119 -19.21 0.48 2.16
C LEU A 119 -19.66 -0.92 2.57
N GLU A 120 -18.69 -1.78 2.85
CA GLU A 120 -19.02 -3.13 3.26
C GLU A 120 -19.77 -3.16 4.59
N LEU A 121 -19.35 -2.30 5.51
CA LEU A 121 -20.02 -2.25 6.79
C LEU A 121 -21.42 -1.69 6.68
N GLU A 122 -21.60 -0.72 5.80
CA GLU A 122 -22.91 -0.12 5.65
C GLU A 122 -23.88 -0.98 4.91
N GLU A 123 -23.36 -1.84 4.05
CA GLU A 123 -24.20 -2.44 3.10
C GLU A 123 -25.33 -3.21 3.69
N PRO A 124 -25.15 -4.11 4.59
CA PRO A 124 -26.26 -4.84 5.10
C PRO A 124 -27.11 -4.00 5.98
N ALA A 125 -26.53 -3.06 6.63
CA ALA A 125 -27.29 -2.39 7.54
C ALA A 125 -27.29 -1.04 7.23
N GLY A 126 -27.06 -0.77 6.12
CA GLY A 126 -26.90 0.57 5.73
C GLY A 126 -27.54 1.34 6.68
N GLU A 127 -28.23 0.75 7.30
CA GLU A 127 -28.92 1.36 8.10
C GLU A 127 -28.36 1.80 9.20
N GLN A 128 -27.67 1.24 9.63
CA GLN A 128 -27.24 1.64 10.76
C GLN A 128 -26.68 2.78 10.75
N ALA A 129 -26.60 3.06 9.79
CA ALA A 129 -26.11 4.27 9.79
C ALA A 129 -26.72 4.99 10.86
N LEU A 130 -27.00 4.74 11.24
CA LEU A 130 -27.39 5.35 12.19
C LEU A 130 -27.05 5.71 12.91
#